data_48afd4f8640ea58c6aaea1a37f96c058
#
_entry.id   48afd4f8640ea58c6aaea1a37f96c058
#
_cell.length_a   1.000
_cell.length_b   1.000
_cell.length_c   1.000
_cell.angle_alpha   90.00
_cell.angle_beta   90.00
_cell.angle_gamma   90.00
#
_symmetry.space_group_name_H-M   'P 1'
#
loop_
_entity.id
_entity.type
_entity.pdbx_description
1 polymer ?
#
loop_
_entity_poly.entity_id
_entity_poly.type
_entity_poly.pdbx_seq_one_letter_code
_entity_poly.pdbx_strand_id
1 'polypeptide(L)'
;DYNSLKERFVPLGITFTTNQFYTVALEVSEGCDFFRIENTENDQSMILAKFILENVGLDLFQEKFNYYYLDMGQNTAVLLLNPLKEEELEVVEEIVYQKVFELNQFLKKYYSLYIYTGISKQHHTLKGIQLCFDEARKALEQHKLYGGFEPYCFSELENLEADYYYPSEMEYQLLRYIKTGESDKAKQLLQSILDINARKKKISTGAARGLLFEISISLKKLFDGAMISS
;
A
#
# COMPACT_ATOMS: atom_id res chain seq x y z
N ASP A 1 24.39 -2.76 20.02
CA ASP A 1 24.24 -2.21 21.38
C ASP A 1 23.30 -1.00 21.31
N TYR A 2 22.21 -1.03 22.11
CA TYR A 2 21.11 -0.04 22.06
C TYR A 2 21.62 1.39 22.35
N ASN A 3 22.56 1.52 23.29
CA ASN A 3 23.13 2.82 23.67
C ASN A 3 23.99 3.45 22.57
N SER A 4 24.73 2.64 21.80
CA SER A 4 25.55 3.14 20.69
C SER A 4 24.71 3.62 19.50
N LEU A 5 23.50 3.10 19.34
CA LEU A 5 22.54 3.57 18.31
C LEU A 5 21.87 4.88 18.74
N LYS A 6 21.50 5.03 20.03
CA LYS A 6 20.96 6.30 20.55
C LYS A 6 21.92 7.46 20.35
N GLU A 7 23.21 7.25 20.59
CA GLU A 7 24.24 8.29 20.40
C GLU A 7 24.37 8.75 18.94
N ARG A 8 24.01 7.91 17.98
CA ARG A 8 24.01 8.26 16.56
C ARG A 8 22.78 9.05 16.11
N PHE A 9 21.66 8.90 16.79
CA PHE A 9 20.41 9.59 16.43
C PHE A 9 20.36 11.03 16.97
N VAL A 10 20.95 11.28 18.13
CA VAL A 10 20.95 12.62 18.75
C VAL A 10 21.50 13.72 17.83
N PRO A 11 22.65 13.54 17.13
CA PRO A 11 23.15 14.55 16.20
C PRO A 11 22.26 14.80 15.00
N LEU A 12 21.36 13.83 14.67
CA LEU A 12 20.38 13.93 13.58
C LEU A 12 19.06 14.55 14.05
N GLY A 13 18.96 14.98 15.32
CA GLY A 13 17.72 15.50 15.88
C GLY A 13 16.64 14.43 16.12
N ILE A 14 17.01 13.14 16.07
CA ILE A 14 16.08 12.03 16.28
C ILE A 14 16.08 11.63 17.74
N THR A 15 14.92 11.70 18.39
CA THR A 15 14.73 11.32 19.79
C THR A 15 13.56 10.37 19.93
N PHE A 16 13.72 9.34 20.77
CA PHE A 16 12.65 8.39 21.07
C PHE A 16 12.36 8.44 22.57
N THR A 17 11.09 8.64 22.90
CA THR A 17 10.61 8.75 24.30
C THR A 17 10.15 7.42 24.86
N THR A 18 9.66 6.52 24.00
CA THR A 18 9.22 5.17 24.36
C THR A 18 9.96 4.12 23.54
N ASN A 19 9.74 2.84 23.87
CA ASN A 19 10.23 1.73 23.07
C ASN A 19 9.18 1.20 22.06
N GLN A 20 8.11 1.94 21.84
CA GLN A 20 7.03 1.59 20.93
C GLN A 20 7.24 2.30 19.58
N PHE A 21 7.14 1.57 18.50
CA PHE A 21 7.35 2.09 17.16
C PHE A 21 6.24 1.63 16.21
N TYR A 22 5.82 2.55 15.35
CA TYR A 22 4.95 2.30 14.21
C TYR A 22 5.56 2.91 12.97
N THR A 23 5.25 2.33 11.83
CA THR A 23 5.59 2.90 10.53
C THR A 23 4.34 3.01 9.69
N VAL A 24 4.17 4.14 9.01
CA VAL A 24 3.16 4.31 7.96
C VAL A 24 3.88 4.49 6.64
N ALA A 25 3.69 3.57 5.71
CA ALA A 25 4.17 3.70 4.35
C ALA A 25 3.13 4.43 3.50
N LEU A 26 3.58 5.37 2.70
CA LEU A 26 2.75 6.29 1.92
C LEU A 26 3.20 6.29 0.46
N GLU A 27 2.25 6.32 -0.47
CA GLU A 27 2.53 6.52 -1.89
C GLU A 27 1.52 7.49 -2.49
N VAL A 28 2.02 8.55 -3.08
CA VAL A 28 1.20 9.54 -3.79
C VAL A 28 0.73 8.95 -5.12
N SER A 29 -0.57 8.99 -5.38
CA SER A 29 -1.15 8.54 -6.64
C SER A 29 -0.95 9.58 -7.73
N GLU A 30 -0.14 9.27 -8.75
CA GLU A 30 0.12 10.15 -9.89
C GLU A 30 -1.12 10.39 -10.76
N GLY A 31 -2.12 9.54 -10.68
CA GLY A 31 -3.37 9.65 -11.43
C GLY A 31 -4.41 10.58 -10.79
N CYS A 32 -4.12 11.23 -9.66
CA CYS A 32 -5.07 12.10 -8.99
C CYS A 32 -5.18 13.49 -9.64
N ASP A 33 -6.27 14.19 -9.35
CA ASP A 33 -6.57 15.49 -9.97
C ASP A 33 -5.58 16.59 -9.57
N PHE A 34 -4.85 16.43 -8.47
CA PHE A 34 -3.80 17.34 -8.03
C PHE A 34 -2.79 17.65 -9.16
N PHE A 35 -2.28 16.61 -9.85
CA PHE A 35 -1.30 16.77 -10.92
C PHE A 35 -1.88 17.37 -12.20
N ARG A 36 -3.20 17.31 -12.39
CA ARG A 36 -3.90 17.94 -13.53
C ARG A 36 -4.15 19.43 -13.31
N ILE A 37 -4.35 19.83 -12.05
CA ILE A 37 -4.68 21.22 -11.68
C ILE A 37 -3.42 22.08 -11.69
N GLU A 38 -2.31 21.57 -11.17
CA GLU A 38 -1.07 22.33 -10.99
C GLU A 38 -0.36 22.72 -12.30
N ASN A 39 -0.65 22.06 -13.42
CA ASN A 39 -0.14 22.39 -14.77
C ASN A 39 1.39 22.64 -14.85
N THR A 40 2.15 22.15 -13.84
CA THR A 40 3.60 22.24 -13.70
C THR A 40 4.25 20.95 -14.19
N GLU A 41 5.55 20.95 -14.44
CA GLU A 41 6.30 19.73 -14.73
C GLU A 41 6.07 18.73 -13.59
N ASN A 42 5.81 17.45 -13.93
CA ASN A 42 5.44 16.39 -12.98
C ASN A 42 6.35 16.32 -11.74
N ASP A 43 7.65 16.60 -11.91
CA ASP A 43 8.62 16.58 -10.80
C ASP A 43 8.38 17.68 -9.77
N GLN A 44 8.01 18.90 -10.20
CA GLN A 44 7.73 20.02 -9.29
C GLN A 44 6.42 19.79 -8.51
N SER A 45 5.41 19.27 -9.18
CA SER A 45 4.14 18.89 -8.55
C SER A 45 4.32 17.79 -7.51
N MET A 46 5.20 16.81 -7.76
CA MET A 46 5.50 15.76 -6.79
C MET A 46 6.25 16.30 -5.55
N ILE A 47 7.20 17.21 -5.74
CA ILE A 47 7.88 17.89 -4.63
C ILE A 47 6.88 18.64 -3.76
N LEU A 48 5.94 19.38 -4.38
CA LEU A 48 4.88 20.10 -3.68
C LEU A 48 3.94 19.12 -2.94
N ALA A 49 3.52 18.03 -3.57
CA ALA A 49 2.69 17.00 -2.94
C ALA A 49 3.35 16.42 -1.68
N LYS A 50 4.64 16.09 -1.75
CA LYS A 50 5.41 15.59 -0.61
C LYS A 50 5.57 16.64 0.49
N PHE A 51 5.80 17.90 0.12
CA PHE A 51 5.87 19.01 1.09
C PHE A 51 4.54 19.19 1.84
N ILE A 52 3.41 19.14 1.14
CA ILE A 52 2.08 19.18 1.76
C ILE A 52 1.89 17.99 2.69
N LEU A 53 2.22 16.79 2.24
CA LEU A 53 2.10 15.55 3.00
C LEU A 53 2.91 15.60 4.30
N GLU A 54 4.16 16.05 4.24
CA GLU A 54 5.04 16.20 5.40
C GLU A 54 4.46 17.15 6.45
N ASN A 55 4.03 18.36 6.02
CA ASN A 55 3.52 19.39 6.93
C ASN A 55 2.18 19.01 7.55
N VAL A 56 1.23 18.51 6.74
CA VAL A 56 -0.07 18.05 7.27
C VAL A 56 0.13 16.84 8.21
N GLY A 57 1.03 15.93 7.86
CA GLY A 57 1.39 14.83 8.73
C GLY A 57 1.96 15.31 10.06
N LEU A 58 2.90 16.26 10.04
CA LEU A 58 3.46 16.85 11.27
C LEU A 58 2.35 17.43 12.16
N ASP A 59 1.46 18.23 11.60
CA ASP A 59 0.37 18.85 12.37
C ASP A 59 -0.56 17.83 13.02
N LEU A 60 -0.83 16.72 12.32
CA LEU A 60 -1.71 15.67 12.85
C LEU A 60 -1.06 14.81 13.93
N PHE A 61 0.24 14.52 13.82
CA PHE A 61 0.89 13.51 14.67
C PHE A 61 1.68 14.07 15.83
N GLN A 62 2.24 15.29 15.74
CA GLN A 62 3.21 15.85 16.72
C GLN A 62 2.71 15.94 18.16
N GLU A 63 1.40 16.01 18.39
CA GLU A 63 0.84 16.08 19.76
C GLU A 63 0.95 14.76 20.54
N LYS A 64 1.00 13.63 19.83
CA LYS A 64 0.99 12.29 20.41
C LYS A 64 2.26 11.49 20.13
N PHE A 65 3.02 11.87 19.09
CA PHE A 65 4.17 11.11 18.62
C PHE A 65 5.38 12.01 18.36
N ASN A 66 6.58 11.49 18.61
CA ASN A 66 7.74 11.91 17.86
C ASN A 66 7.51 11.47 16.41
N TYR A 67 7.43 12.43 15.53
CA TYR A 67 7.08 12.25 14.13
C TYR A 67 8.31 12.46 13.25
N TYR A 68 8.63 11.49 12.41
CA TYR A 68 9.73 11.58 11.45
C TYR A 68 9.21 11.23 10.06
N TYR A 69 9.33 12.19 9.15
CA TYR A 69 9.04 12.01 7.74
C TYR A 69 10.32 11.62 6.99
N LEU A 70 10.26 10.55 6.21
CA LEU A 70 11.36 10.06 5.39
C LEU A 70 10.90 10.01 3.93
N ASP A 71 11.50 10.85 3.09
CA ASP A 71 11.32 10.77 1.65
C ASP A 71 12.09 9.56 1.11
N MET A 72 11.38 8.60 0.50
CA MET A 72 11.97 7.38 -0.06
C MET A 72 12.25 7.49 -1.57
N GLY A 73 12.11 8.67 -2.13
CA GLY A 73 12.25 8.92 -3.57
C GLY A 73 10.96 8.69 -4.36
N GLN A 74 10.98 9.01 -5.64
CA GLN A 74 9.82 8.95 -6.53
C GLN A 74 8.57 9.55 -5.88
N ASN A 75 7.49 8.76 -5.76
CA ASN A 75 6.22 9.15 -5.17
C ASN A 75 5.98 8.55 -3.77
N THR A 76 7.02 7.98 -3.13
CA THR A 76 6.90 7.25 -1.86
C THR A 76 7.52 8.01 -0.69
N ALA A 77 6.90 7.86 0.48
CA ALA A 77 7.40 8.37 1.75
C ALA A 77 7.07 7.40 2.91
N VAL A 78 7.73 7.60 4.03
CA VAL A 78 7.52 6.81 5.24
C VAL A 78 7.42 7.73 6.44
N LEU A 79 6.43 7.50 7.29
CA LEU A 79 6.33 8.11 8.61
C LEU A 79 6.81 7.10 9.64
N LEU A 80 7.80 7.47 10.43
CA LEU A 80 8.17 6.75 11.64
C LEU A 80 7.54 7.47 12.82
N LEU A 81 6.73 6.75 13.58
CA LEU A 81 5.96 7.26 14.71
C LEU A 81 6.44 6.56 15.98
N ASN A 82 6.82 7.37 16.98
CA ASN A 82 7.19 6.90 18.31
C ASN A 82 6.31 7.61 19.33
N PRO A 83 5.41 6.92 20.05
CA PRO A 83 4.51 7.55 21.02
C PRO A 83 5.28 8.35 22.07
N LEU A 84 4.75 9.52 22.44
CA LEU A 84 5.35 10.36 23.50
C LEU A 84 5.18 9.76 24.90
N LYS A 85 4.21 8.85 25.06
CA LYS A 85 3.95 8.11 26.30
C LYS A 85 3.69 6.65 25.97
N GLU A 86 4.08 5.75 26.87
CA GLU A 86 3.68 4.35 26.78
C GLU A 86 2.18 4.25 27.07
N GLU A 87 1.44 3.71 26.14
CA GLU A 87 0.00 3.46 26.24
C GLU A 87 -0.28 2.00 25.82
N GLU A 88 -1.47 1.52 26.09
CA GLU A 88 -1.91 0.19 25.66
C GLU A 88 -1.93 0.10 24.13
N LEU A 89 -1.54 -1.06 23.62
CA LEU A 89 -1.40 -1.35 22.18
C LEU A 89 -2.64 -0.94 21.38
N GLU A 90 -3.81 -1.38 21.81
CA GLU A 90 -5.08 -1.17 21.12
C GLU A 90 -5.44 0.32 21.01
N VAL A 91 -5.12 1.09 22.04
CA VAL A 91 -5.37 2.54 22.06
C VAL A 91 -4.48 3.26 21.05
N VAL A 92 -3.19 2.89 20.99
CA VAL A 92 -2.24 3.55 20.07
C VAL A 92 -2.52 3.16 18.63
N GLU A 93 -2.85 1.89 18.35
CA GLU A 93 -3.23 1.44 17.00
C GLU A 93 -4.44 2.20 16.47
N GLU A 94 -5.48 2.37 17.30
CA GLU A 94 -6.66 3.15 16.92
C GLU A 94 -6.30 4.62 16.65
N ILE A 95 -5.47 5.25 17.49
CA ILE A 95 -5.02 6.64 17.28
C ILE A 95 -4.26 6.76 15.95
N VAL A 96 -3.33 5.85 15.66
CA VAL A 96 -2.56 5.86 14.42
C VAL A 96 -3.51 5.71 13.23
N TYR A 97 -4.42 4.74 13.27
CA TYR A 97 -5.40 4.53 12.22
C TYR A 97 -6.25 5.77 11.94
N GLN A 98 -6.84 6.36 12.98
CA GLN A 98 -7.70 7.54 12.84
C GLN A 98 -6.93 8.74 12.28
N LYS A 99 -5.71 8.97 12.73
CA LYS A 99 -4.90 10.09 12.22
C LYS A 99 -4.45 9.87 10.75
N VAL A 100 -4.15 8.65 10.34
CA VAL A 100 -3.87 8.35 8.93
C VAL A 100 -5.13 8.52 8.07
N PHE A 101 -6.29 8.10 8.59
CA PHE A 101 -7.57 8.32 7.91
C PHE A 101 -7.91 9.81 7.76
N GLU A 102 -7.70 10.61 8.81
CA GLU A 102 -7.84 12.08 8.77
C GLU A 102 -6.89 12.69 7.74
N LEU A 103 -5.64 12.23 7.69
CA LEU A 103 -4.65 12.67 6.70
C LEU A 103 -5.16 12.42 5.26
N ASN A 104 -5.62 11.20 4.97
CA ASN A 104 -6.17 10.84 3.67
C ASN A 104 -7.36 11.74 3.28
N GLN A 105 -8.30 11.94 4.21
CA GLN A 105 -9.46 12.78 3.98
C GLN A 105 -9.08 14.24 3.74
N PHE A 106 -8.18 14.78 4.56
CA PHE A 106 -7.74 16.17 4.47
C PHE A 106 -7.04 16.45 3.13
N LEU A 107 -6.09 15.61 2.74
CA LEU A 107 -5.35 15.74 1.49
C LEU A 107 -6.28 15.69 0.28
N LYS A 108 -7.23 14.76 0.28
CA LYS A 108 -8.22 14.66 -0.79
C LYS A 108 -9.12 15.89 -0.86
N LYS A 109 -9.66 16.31 0.28
CA LYS A 109 -10.66 17.38 0.35
C LYS A 109 -10.10 18.74 -0.06
N TYR A 110 -8.89 19.06 0.42
CA TYR A 110 -8.33 20.40 0.28
C TYR A 110 -7.32 20.54 -0.86
N TYR A 111 -6.69 19.44 -1.27
CA TYR A 111 -5.65 19.44 -2.30
C TYR A 111 -5.97 18.56 -3.51
N SER A 112 -7.09 17.81 -3.49
CA SER A 112 -7.37 16.78 -4.49
C SER A 112 -6.26 15.74 -4.63
N LEU A 113 -5.45 15.59 -3.57
CA LEU A 113 -4.33 14.69 -3.49
C LEU A 113 -4.79 13.35 -2.93
N TYR A 114 -4.55 12.28 -3.66
CA TYR A 114 -4.85 10.92 -3.23
C TYR A 114 -3.56 10.18 -2.90
N ILE A 115 -3.55 9.52 -1.74
CA ILE A 115 -2.43 8.69 -1.29
C ILE A 115 -2.89 7.29 -0.93
N TYR A 116 -2.05 6.30 -1.24
CA TYR A 116 -2.17 4.97 -0.68
C TYR A 116 -1.40 4.90 0.63
N THR A 117 -1.92 4.18 1.62
CA THR A 117 -1.36 4.14 2.97
C THR A 117 -1.35 2.72 3.51
N GLY A 118 -0.25 2.33 4.14
CA GLY A 118 -0.13 1.06 4.84
C GLY A 118 0.44 1.28 6.23
N ILE A 119 -0.19 0.71 7.26
CA ILE A 119 0.17 0.86 8.67
C ILE A 119 0.74 -0.47 9.17
N SER A 120 1.91 -0.42 9.83
CA SER A 120 2.51 -1.60 10.48
C SER A 120 1.78 -1.96 11.77
N LYS A 121 2.07 -3.14 12.30
CA LYS A 121 1.87 -3.42 13.73
C LYS A 121 2.85 -2.61 14.58
N GLN A 122 2.56 -2.56 15.87
CA GLN A 122 3.51 -2.06 16.85
C GLN A 122 4.67 -3.05 17.03
N HIS A 123 5.88 -2.50 17.02
CA HIS A 123 7.05 -3.24 17.44
C HIS A 123 7.81 -2.50 18.54
N HIS A 124 8.53 -3.27 19.34
CA HIS A 124 9.36 -2.74 20.40
C HIS A 124 10.83 -2.77 19.96
N THR A 125 11.62 -1.87 20.52
CA THR A 125 13.04 -1.73 20.25
C THR A 125 13.39 -1.18 18.86
N LEU A 126 14.59 -0.61 18.72
CA LEU A 126 15.08 -0.04 17.46
C LEU A 126 15.17 -1.08 16.32
N LYS A 127 15.41 -2.35 16.66
CA LYS A 127 15.42 -3.44 15.65
C LYS A 127 14.02 -3.70 15.08
N GLY A 128 12.98 -3.42 15.85
CA GLY A 128 11.59 -3.55 15.39
C GLY A 128 11.20 -2.53 14.34
N ILE A 129 11.91 -1.41 14.19
CA ILE A 129 11.62 -0.39 13.17
C ILE A 129 11.69 -0.97 11.76
N GLN A 130 12.66 -1.86 11.50
CA GLN A 130 12.73 -2.53 10.19
C GLN A 130 11.53 -3.42 9.94
N LEU A 131 11.06 -4.14 10.95
CA LEU A 131 9.84 -4.96 10.84
C LEU A 131 8.62 -4.07 10.59
N CYS A 132 8.48 -2.95 11.33
CA CYS A 132 7.42 -1.97 11.06
C CYS A 132 7.44 -1.52 9.59
N PHE A 133 8.61 -1.18 9.05
CA PHE A 133 8.74 -0.75 7.67
C PHE A 133 8.31 -1.83 6.67
N ASP A 134 8.76 -3.06 6.85
CA ASP A 134 8.42 -4.18 5.96
C ASP A 134 6.91 -4.51 6.01
N GLU A 135 6.30 -4.43 7.17
CA GLU A 135 4.86 -4.63 7.37
C GLU A 135 4.03 -3.51 6.75
N ALA A 136 4.39 -2.25 7.01
CA ALA A 136 3.71 -1.09 6.43
C ALA A 136 3.76 -1.11 4.90
N ARG A 137 4.91 -1.51 4.32
CA ARG A 137 5.05 -1.65 2.88
C ARG A 137 4.15 -2.74 2.31
N LYS A 138 4.00 -3.89 2.99
CA LYS A 138 3.07 -4.94 2.55
C LYS A 138 1.62 -4.46 2.61
N ALA A 139 1.25 -3.73 3.66
CA ALA A 139 -0.08 -3.14 3.78
C ALA A 139 -0.34 -2.09 2.69
N LEU A 140 0.65 -1.25 2.36
CA LEU A 140 0.58 -0.30 1.26
C LEU A 140 0.32 -0.98 -0.09
N GLU A 141 1.05 -2.07 -0.40
CA GLU A 141 0.81 -2.85 -1.63
C GLU A 141 -0.61 -3.42 -1.70
N GLN A 142 -1.17 -3.81 -0.56
CA GLN A 142 -2.54 -4.27 -0.47
C GLN A 142 -3.53 -3.13 -0.73
N HIS A 143 -3.30 -1.95 -0.16
CA HIS A 143 -4.11 -0.76 -0.42
C HIS A 143 -4.09 -0.39 -1.92
N LYS A 144 -2.94 -0.47 -2.58
CA LYS A 144 -2.82 -0.23 -4.02
C LYS A 144 -3.63 -1.22 -4.85
N LEU A 145 -3.71 -2.46 -4.41
CA LEU A 145 -4.46 -3.52 -5.11
C LEU A 145 -5.98 -3.30 -5.03
N TYR A 146 -6.48 -2.96 -3.84
CA TYR A 146 -7.92 -2.84 -3.61
C TYR A 146 -8.45 -1.43 -3.74
N GLY A 147 -7.59 -0.44 -3.56
CA GLY A 147 -7.98 0.96 -3.53
C GLY A 147 -8.81 1.30 -2.29
N GLY A 148 -9.46 2.45 -2.32
CA GLY A 148 -10.29 2.94 -1.21
C GLY A 148 -9.67 4.15 -0.52
N PHE A 149 -10.34 4.62 0.54
CA PHE A 149 -9.89 5.76 1.34
C PHE A 149 -9.34 5.35 2.69
N GLU A 150 -9.73 4.18 3.14
CA GLU A 150 -9.38 3.65 4.45
C GLU A 150 -7.93 3.18 4.39
N PRO A 151 -7.11 3.52 5.39
CA PRO A 151 -5.77 2.98 5.51
C PRO A 151 -5.82 1.45 5.63
N TYR A 152 -4.82 0.78 5.09
CA TYR A 152 -4.68 -0.66 5.28
C TYR A 152 -3.73 -0.94 6.45
N CYS A 153 -4.22 -1.72 7.43
CA CYS A 153 -3.41 -2.19 8.55
C CYS A 153 -2.78 -3.55 8.23
N PHE A 154 -1.53 -3.75 8.61
CA PHE A 154 -0.87 -5.05 8.42
C PHE A 154 -1.54 -6.17 9.22
N SER A 155 -2.12 -5.86 10.38
CA SER A 155 -2.92 -6.81 11.18
C SER A 155 -4.09 -7.43 10.40
N GLU A 156 -4.66 -6.71 9.44
CA GLU A 156 -5.76 -7.21 8.61
C GLU A 156 -5.27 -8.19 7.53
N LEU A 157 -3.99 -8.11 7.13
CA LEU A 157 -3.43 -8.99 6.10
C LEU A 157 -3.32 -10.45 6.53
N GLU A 158 -3.24 -10.71 7.84
CA GLU A 158 -3.17 -12.08 8.38
C GLU A 158 -4.45 -12.88 8.13
N ASN A 159 -5.56 -12.17 7.87
CA ASN A 159 -6.87 -12.77 7.57
C ASN A 159 -7.14 -12.91 6.06
N LEU A 160 -6.19 -12.52 5.20
CA LEU A 160 -6.36 -12.65 3.76
C LEU A 160 -6.07 -14.06 3.28
N GLU A 161 -6.87 -14.52 2.30
CA GLU A 161 -6.62 -15.82 1.69
C GLU A 161 -5.30 -15.81 0.89
N ALA A 162 -4.47 -16.81 1.16
CA ALA A 162 -3.21 -17.03 0.44
C ALA A 162 -3.44 -17.62 -0.95
N ASP A 163 -4.58 -18.30 -1.16
CA ASP A 163 -4.90 -19.01 -2.38
C ASP A 163 -5.95 -18.27 -3.21
N TYR A 164 -5.71 -18.21 -4.51
CA TYR A 164 -6.68 -17.68 -5.47
C TYR A 164 -7.58 -18.77 -6.06
N TYR A 165 -8.71 -18.35 -6.60
CA TYR A 165 -9.66 -19.24 -7.27
C TYR A 165 -9.56 -19.08 -8.78
N TYR A 166 -8.94 -20.06 -9.44
CA TYR A 166 -8.85 -20.14 -10.91
C TYR A 166 -8.83 -21.60 -11.35
N PRO A 167 -10.00 -22.28 -11.30
CA PRO A 167 -10.08 -23.70 -11.66
C PRO A 167 -9.86 -23.91 -13.17
N SER A 168 -9.39 -25.09 -13.53
CA SER A 168 -9.08 -25.47 -14.92
C SER A 168 -10.26 -25.28 -15.89
N GLU A 169 -11.49 -25.40 -15.41
CA GLU A 169 -12.69 -25.14 -16.20
C GLU A 169 -12.79 -23.70 -16.67
N MET A 170 -12.46 -22.75 -15.80
CA MET A 170 -12.43 -21.31 -16.14
C MET A 170 -11.30 -21.01 -17.11
N GLU A 171 -10.12 -21.58 -16.88
CA GLU A 171 -8.98 -21.48 -17.79
C GLU A 171 -9.37 -21.97 -19.19
N TYR A 172 -9.93 -23.18 -19.29
CA TYR A 172 -10.36 -23.75 -20.56
C TYR A 172 -11.40 -22.89 -21.26
N GLN A 173 -12.40 -22.39 -20.54
CA GLN A 173 -13.44 -21.52 -21.11
C GLN A 173 -12.85 -20.20 -21.61
N LEU A 174 -11.94 -19.56 -20.86
CA LEU A 174 -11.27 -18.34 -21.25
C LEU A 174 -10.50 -18.54 -22.57
N LEU A 175 -9.67 -19.57 -22.62
CA LEU A 175 -8.89 -19.90 -23.80
C LEU A 175 -9.77 -20.23 -25.02
N ARG A 176 -10.89 -20.93 -24.81
CA ARG A 176 -11.87 -21.23 -25.86
C ARG A 176 -12.47 -19.95 -26.42
N TYR A 177 -12.98 -19.03 -25.59
CA TYR A 177 -13.57 -17.77 -26.04
C TYR A 177 -12.59 -16.92 -26.84
N ILE A 178 -11.31 -16.92 -26.43
CA ILE A 178 -10.27 -16.20 -27.18
C ILE A 178 -10.01 -16.86 -28.54
N LYS A 179 -9.91 -18.20 -28.59
CA LYS A 179 -9.73 -18.95 -29.87
C LYS A 179 -10.86 -18.76 -30.85
N THR A 180 -12.12 -18.68 -30.38
CA THR A 180 -13.29 -18.53 -31.23
C THR A 180 -13.62 -17.07 -31.55
N GLY A 181 -12.81 -16.10 -31.05
CA GLY A 181 -13.05 -14.67 -31.30
C GLY A 181 -14.19 -14.07 -30.50
N GLU A 182 -14.73 -14.78 -29.50
CA GLU A 182 -15.82 -14.33 -28.63
C GLU A 182 -15.32 -13.35 -27.55
N SER A 183 -14.83 -12.20 -27.98
CA SER A 183 -14.11 -11.23 -27.13
C SER A 183 -14.93 -10.74 -25.93
N ASP A 184 -16.25 -10.53 -26.10
CA ASP A 184 -17.09 -10.04 -24.99
C ASP A 184 -17.27 -11.10 -23.90
N LYS A 185 -17.43 -12.37 -24.29
CA LYS A 185 -17.51 -13.46 -23.32
C LYS A 185 -16.16 -13.67 -22.60
N ALA A 186 -15.04 -13.54 -23.31
CA ALA A 186 -13.71 -13.60 -22.69
C ALA A 186 -13.52 -12.49 -21.66
N LYS A 187 -13.89 -11.24 -21.98
CA LYS A 187 -13.84 -10.11 -21.06
C LYS A 187 -14.73 -10.31 -19.84
N GLN A 188 -15.97 -10.76 -20.04
CA GLN A 188 -16.91 -11.02 -18.94
C GLN A 188 -16.39 -12.12 -18.00
N LEU A 189 -15.83 -13.21 -18.56
CA LEU A 189 -15.25 -14.27 -17.74
C LEU A 189 -14.04 -13.80 -16.96
N LEU A 190 -13.14 -13.05 -17.61
CA LEU A 190 -11.96 -12.46 -16.94
C LEU A 190 -12.39 -11.52 -15.79
N GLN A 191 -13.38 -10.65 -16.04
CA GLN A 191 -13.92 -9.79 -15.01
C GLN A 191 -14.51 -10.59 -13.85
N SER A 192 -15.22 -11.68 -14.13
CA SER A 192 -15.77 -12.57 -13.11
C SER A 192 -14.68 -13.22 -12.27
N ILE A 193 -13.58 -13.69 -12.89
CA ILE A 193 -12.43 -14.26 -12.19
C ILE A 193 -11.82 -13.21 -11.24
N LEU A 194 -11.61 -11.99 -11.72
CA LEU A 194 -11.07 -10.91 -10.92
C LEU A 194 -12.01 -10.53 -9.75
N ASP A 195 -13.32 -10.41 -10.01
CA ASP A 195 -14.32 -10.08 -8.96
C ASP A 195 -14.43 -11.16 -7.88
N ILE A 196 -14.37 -12.43 -8.26
CA ILE A 196 -14.38 -13.54 -7.28
C ILE A 196 -13.17 -13.42 -6.36
N ASN A 197 -12.00 -13.23 -6.92
CA ASN A 197 -10.76 -13.21 -6.15
C ASN A 197 -10.58 -11.91 -5.34
N ALA A 198 -10.84 -10.75 -5.96
CA ALA A 198 -10.66 -9.48 -5.28
C ALA A 198 -11.77 -9.17 -4.26
N ARG A 199 -13.03 -9.36 -4.63
CA ARG A 199 -14.16 -8.90 -3.81
C ARG A 199 -14.70 -9.95 -2.84
N LYS A 200 -14.78 -11.22 -3.28
CA LYS A 200 -15.36 -12.29 -2.46
C LYS A 200 -14.32 -12.93 -1.54
N LYS A 201 -13.15 -13.26 -2.10
CA LYS A 201 -12.09 -13.94 -1.35
C LYS A 201 -11.15 -12.99 -0.63
N LYS A 202 -11.00 -11.74 -1.12
CA LYS A 202 -10.02 -10.78 -0.60
C LYS A 202 -8.62 -11.42 -0.51
N ILE A 203 -8.13 -11.89 -1.63
CA ILE A 203 -6.82 -12.56 -1.70
C ILE A 203 -5.66 -11.61 -1.38
N SER A 204 -4.57 -12.17 -0.87
CA SER A 204 -3.34 -11.42 -0.63
C SER A 204 -2.71 -10.91 -1.94
N THR A 205 -1.88 -9.87 -1.87
CA THR A 205 -1.13 -9.35 -3.04
C THR A 205 -0.29 -10.44 -3.71
N GLY A 206 0.28 -11.35 -2.92
CA GLY A 206 1.04 -12.51 -3.43
C GLY A 206 0.16 -13.44 -4.26
N ALA A 207 -1.02 -13.80 -3.75
CA ALA A 207 -1.99 -14.64 -4.45
C ALA A 207 -2.51 -13.95 -5.74
N ALA A 208 -2.77 -12.63 -5.69
CA ALA A 208 -3.17 -11.87 -6.88
C ALA A 208 -2.11 -11.88 -7.98
N ARG A 209 -0.83 -11.71 -7.61
CA ARG A 209 0.30 -11.83 -8.57
C ARG A 209 0.39 -13.24 -9.15
N GLY A 210 0.19 -14.28 -8.33
CA GLY A 210 0.14 -15.67 -8.77
C GLY A 210 -0.97 -15.92 -9.80
N LEU A 211 -2.18 -15.44 -9.51
CA LEU A 211 -3.33 -15.53 -10.42
C LEU A 211 -3.04 -14.87 -11.78
N LEU A 212 -2.53 -13.63 -11.77
CA LEU A 212 -2.20 -12.90 -13.00
C LEU A 212 -1.10 -13.60 -13.80
N PHE A 213 -0.11 -14.16 -13.11
CA PHE A 213 0.96 -14.92 -13.73
C PHE A 213 0.44 -16.19 -14.41
N GLU A 214 -0.45 -16.96 -13.75
CA GLU A 214 -1.05 -18.16 -14.30
C GLU A 214 -1.91 -17.85 -15.53
N ILE A 215 -2.77 -16.84 -15.47
CA ILE A 215 -3.54 -16.36 -16.61
C ILE A 215 -2.60 -15.98 -17.78
N SER A 216 -1.52 -15.26 -17.49
CA SER A 216 -0.55 -14.83 -18.50
C SER A 216 0.16 -16.00 -19.19
N ILE A 217 0.52 -17.04 -18.42
CA ILE A 217 1.12 -18.28 -18.97
C ILE A 217 0.13 -18.99 -19.88
N SER A 218 -1.13 -19.11 -19.46
CA SER A 218 -2.18 -19.78 -20.25
C SER A 218 -2.41 -19.07 -21.58
N LEU A 219 -2.46 -17.72 -21.56
CA LEU A 219 -2.57 -16.92 -22.78
C LEU A 219 -1.35 -17.08 -23.67
N LYS A 220 -0.14 -17.05 -23.12
CA LYS A 220 1.11 -17.24 -23.89
C LYS A 220 1.14 -18.59 -24.61
N LYS A 221 0.81 -19.68 -23.92
CA LYS A 221 0.73 -21.03 -24.55
C LYS A 221 -0.25 -21.05 -25.72
N LEU A 222 -1.34 -20.29 -25.64
CA LEU A 222 -2.32 -20.21 -26.72
C LEU A 222 -1.73 -19.51 -27.96
N PHE A 223 -1.00 -18.41 -27.78
CA PHE A 223 -0.36 -17.68 -28.89
C PHE A 223 0.80 -18.47 -29.50
N ASP A 224 1.62 -19.11 -28.68
CA ASP A 224 2.74 -19.94 -29.15
C ASP A 224 2.21 -21.16 -29.97
N GLY A 225 1.12 -21.77 -29.53
CA GLY A 225 0.46 -22.86 -30.27
C GLY A 225 -0.21 -22.42 -31.57
N ALA A 226 -0.64 -21.18 -31.68
CA ALA A 226 -1.22 -20.63 -32.92
C ALA A 226 -0.17 -20.31 -33.99
N MET A 227 1.05 -19.93 -33.56
CA MET A 227 2.18 -19.65 -34.50
C MET A 227 2.80 -20.92 -35.10
N ILE A 228 2.61 -22.09 -34.48
CA ILE A 228 3.15 -23.37 -34.98
C ILE A 228 2.18 -24.02 -36.00
N SER A 229 0.94 -23.55 -36.07
CA SER A 229 -0.14 -24.11 -36.91
C SER A 229 -0.41 -23.29 -38.19
N SER A 230 0.37 -22.25 -38.43
CA SER A 230 0.33 -21.38 -39.62
C SER A 230 1.58 -21.61 -40.50
#